data_62891299357735113c2319af891bb3fb
#
_entry.id   62891299357735113c2319af891bb3fb
#
_cell.length_a   1.000
_cell.length_b   1.000
_cell.length_c   1.000
_cell.angle_alpha   90.00
_cell.angle_beta   90.00
_cell.angle_gamma   90.00
#
_symmetry.space_group_name_H-M   'P 1'
#
loop_
_entity.id
_entity.type
_entity.pdbx_description
1 polymer ?
#
loop_
_entity_poly.entity_id
_entity_poly.type
_entity_poly.pdbx_seq_one_letter_code
_entity_poly.pdbx_strand_id
1 'polypeptide(L)'
;MPVETTPGLARILLVEDNPADVMLTRAALEEAKFANELHVARDGEEAMRFLRREGEHAQAPRPDLVLLDLNLPRMDGREVLAEFKSDPELKRIPVVVLTTSAHEEDILRAYDTHANAYITKPVNLDCFVKAAKSLENFWIGLVRLPPRD
;
A
#
# COMPACT_ATOMS: atom_id res chain seq x y z
N MET A 1 -18.14 -16.19 1.66
CA MET A 1 -18.80 -14.93 1.34
C MET A 1 -17.77 -13.80 1.31
N PRO A 2 -17.76 -13.01 0.28
CA PRO A 2 -16.79 -11.92 0.24
C PRO A 2 -17.07 -10.89 1.32
N VAL A 3 -16.01 -10.30 1.82
CA VAL A 3 -16.13 -9.19 2.76
C VAL A 3 -16.75 -8.02 2.03
N GLU A 4 -17.81 -7.48 2.60
CA GLU A 4 -18.46 -6.32 2.00
C GLU A 4 -17.56 -5.11 2.10
N THR A 5 -17.39 -4.40 1.00
CA THR A 5 -16.69 -3.14 1.01
C THR A 5 -17.68 -2.04 1.34
N THR A 6 -17.31 -1.17 2.27
CA THR A 6 -18.09 0.03 2.55
C THR A 6 -17.94 0.98 1.36
N PRO A 7 -19.04 1.33 0.67
CA PRO A 7 -18.93 2.25 -0.46
C PRO A 7 -18.27 3.57 -0.03
N GLY A 8 -17.34 4.04 -0.83
CA GLY A 8 -16.67 5.30 -0.58
C GLY A 8 -15.50 5.23 0.38
N LEU A 9 -15.10 4.04 0.84
CA LEU A 9 -13.98 3.87 1.75
C LEU A 9 -12.80 3.23 1.04
N ALA A 10 -11.68 3.96 0.97
CA ALA A 10 -10.44 3.43 0.42
C ALA A 10 -9.71 2.61 1.50
N ARG A 11 -9.45 1.35 1.23
CA ARG A 11 -8.73 0.48 2.15
C ARG A 11 -7.28 0.36 1.70
N ILE A 12 -6.38 0.74 2.59
CA ILE A 12 -4.95 0.82 2.30
C ILE A 12 -4.20 -0.10 3.25
N LEU A 13 -3.38 -0.98 2.71
CA LEU A 13 -2.48 -1.83 3.50
C LEU A 13 -1.10 -1.19 3.47
N LEU A 14 -0.57 -0.88 4.64
CA LEU A 14 0.80 -0.40 4.80
C LEU A 14 1.65 -1.54 5.35
N VAL A 15 2.68 -1.92 4.60
CA VAL A 15 3.64 -2.93 5.04
C VAL A 15 4.90 -2.20 5.50
N GLU A 16 5.08 -2.08 6.82
CA GLU A 16 6.11 -1.25 7.43
C GLU A 16 6.37 -1.72 8.86
N ASP A 17 7.64 -1.92 9.21
CA ASP A 17 8.01 -2.37 10.56
C ASP A 17 8.41 -1.22 11.50
N ASN A 18 8.73 -0.05 10.96
CA ASN A 18 9.16 1.09 11.75
C ASN A 18 7.97 1.89 12.28
N PRO A 19 7.76 1.93 13.62
CA PRO A 19 6.59 2.63 14.18
C PRO A 19 6.54 4.12 13.84
N ALA A 20 7.68 4.79 13.72
CA ALA A 20 7.71 6.20 13.37
C ALA A 20 7.21 6.43 11.94
N ASP A 21 7.63 5.57 11.01
CA ASP A 21 7.16 5.66 9.62
C ASP A 21 5.69 5.32 9.50
N VAL A 22 5.20 4.38 10.30
CA VAL A 22 3.76 4.08 10.38
C VAL A 22 2.98 5.31 10.83
N MET A 23 3.46 5.99 11.87
CA MET A 23 2.81 7.20 12.39
C MET A 23 2.77 8.31 11.35
N LEU A 24 3.88 8.52 10.64
CA LEU A 24 3.94 9.57 9.61
C LEU A 24 2.96 9.29 8.46
N THR A 25 2.91 8.05 8.03
CA THR A 25 1.99 7.64 6.96
C THR A 25 0.53 7.78 7.41
N ARG A 26 0.24 7.34 8.64
CA ARG A 26 -1.11 7.45 9.20
C ARG A 26 -1.54 8.92 9.30
N ALA A 27 -0.65 9.80 9.77
CA ALA A 27 -0.94 11.22 9.87
C ALA A 27 -1.22 11.83 8.49
N ALA A 28 -0.44 11.45 7.47
CA ALA A 28 -0.66 11.94 6.12
C ALA A 28 -2.05 11.55 5.60
N LEU A 29 -2.46 10.30 5.84
CA LEU A 29 -3.76 9.81 5.38
C LEU A 29 -4.92 10.41 6.18
N GLU A 30 -4.70 10.75 7.44
CA GLU A 30 -5.72 11.43 8.25
C GLU A 30 -5.98 12.84 7.76
N GLU A 31 -5.01 13.49 7.13
CA GLU A 31 -5.19 14.81 6.52
C GLU A 31 -5.94 14.75 5.20
N ALA A 32 -6.04 13.58 4.60
CA ALA A 32 -6.68 13.42 3.28
C ALA A 32 -8.18 13.68 3.37
N LYS A 33 -8.74 14.22 2.28
CA LYS A 33 -10.16 14.58 2.21
C LYS A 33 -11.06 13.47 1.70
N PHE A 34 -10.52 12.29 1.50
CA PHE A 34 -11.31 11.11 1.12
C PHE A 34 -11.37 10.14 2.30
N ALA A 35 -12.44 9.36 2.36
CA ALA A 35 -12.59 8.36 3.41
C ALA A 35 -11.56 7.24 3.19
N ASN A 36 -10.78 6.93 4.22
CA ASN A 36 -9.76 5.88 4.13
C ASN A 36 -9.66 5.09 5.43
N GLU A 37 -9.18 3.86 5.29
CA GLU A 37 -8.94 2.96 6.41
C GLU A 37 -7.56 2.36 6.21
N LEU A 38 -6.69 2.53 7.19
CA LEU A 38 -5.32 2.04 7.12
C LEU A 38 -5.15 0.77 7.96
N HIS A 39 -4.67 -0.28 7.30
CA HIS A 39 -4.27 -1.52 7.96
C HIS A 39 -2.76 -1.63 7.89
N VAL A 40 -2.13 -2.15 8.93
CA VAL A 40 -0.68 -2.23 9.01
C VAL A 40 -0.24 -3.69 9.15
N ALA A 41 0.66 -4.13 8.29
CA ALA A 41 1.40 -5.38 8.43
C ALA A 41 2.85 -5.02 8.75
N ARG A 42 3.43 -5.66 9.73
CA ARG A 42 4.75 -5.26 10.24
C ARG A 42 5.92 -6.02 9.60
N ASP A 43 5.63 -7.04 8.82
CA ASP A 43 6.64 -7.77 8.07
C ASP A 43 6.01 -8.40 6.82
N GLY A 44 6.87 -8.97 5.97
CA GLY A 44 6.41 -9.53 4.72
C GLY A 44 5.52 -10.75 4.87
N GLU A 45 5.78 -11.58 5.88
CA GLU A 45 4.95 -12.76 6.12
C GLU A 45 3.55 -12.37 6.54
N GLU A 46 3.43 -11.39 7.44
CA GLU A 46 2.13 -10.88 7.86
C GLU A 46 1.39 -10.25 6.68
N ALA A 47 2.09 -9.51 5.82
CA ALA A 47 1.50 -8.90 4.64
C ALA A 47 0.86 -9.96 3.74
N MET A 48 1.58 -11.06 3.50
CA MET A 48 1.05 -12.12 2.65
C MET A 48 -0.15 -12.83 3.29
N ARG A 49 -0.11 -13.05 4.61
CA ARG A 49 -1.27 -13.62 5.32
C ARG A 49 -2.49 -12.70 5.22
N PHE A 50 -2.26 -11.39 5.37
CA PHE A 50 -3.33 -10.40 5.22
C PHE A 50 -3.94 -10.45 3.80
N LEU A 51 -3.09 -10.43 2.80
CA LEU A 51 -3.52 -10.41 1.40
C LEU A 51 -4.24 -11.71 1.01
N ARG A 52 -3.80 -12.85 1.56
CA ARG A 52 -4.39 -14.16 1.29
C ARG A 52 -5.50 -14.52 2.28
N ARG A 53 -5.76 -13.65 3.25
CA ARG A 53 -6.80 -13.89 4.28
C ARG A 53 -6.58 -15.19 5.05
N GLU A 54 -5.36 -15.37 5.52
CA GLU A 54 -4.95 -16.57 6.26
C GLU A 54 -4.78 -16.29 7.75
N GLY A 55 -4.97 -17.30 8.59
CA GLY A 55 -4.75 -17.22 10.02
C GLY A 55 -5.57 -16.13 10.68
N GLU A 56 -4.91 -15.27 11.45
CA GLU A 56 -5.55 -14.15 12.15
C GLU A 56 -6.14 -13.12 11.18
N HIS A 57 -5.80 -13.21 9.91
CA HIS A 57 -6.29 -12.28 8.88
C HIS A 57 -7.41 -12.87 8.02
N ALA A 58 -8.09 -13.93 8.50
CA ALA A 58 -9.17 -14.58 7.75
C ALA A 58 -10.29 -13.62 7.37
N GLN A 59 -10.52 -12.58 8.17
CA GLN A 59 -11.56 -11.59 7.91
C GLN A 59 -11.03 -10.28 7.34
N ALA A 60 -9.78 -10.26 6.92
CA ALA A 60 -9.17 -9.05 6.38
C ALA A 60 -9.86 -8.62 5.08
N PRO A 61 -10.03 -7.29 4.88
CA PRO A 61 -10.58 -6.79 3.62
C PRO A 61 -9.53 -6.88 2.51
N ARG A 62 -10.00 -6.87 1.27
CA ARG A 62 -9.09 -6.73 0.14
C ARG A 62 -8.68 -5.25 0.05
N PRO A 63 -7.40 -4.93 0.09
CA PRO A 63 -6.97 -3.53 -0.01
C PRO A 63 -7.17 -2.99 -1.43
N ASP A 64 -7.42 -1.69 -1.51
CA ASP A 64 -7.48 -0.96 -2.77
C ASP A 64 -6.10 -0.49 -3.21
N LEU A 65 -5.17 -0.42 -2.26
CA LEU A 65 -3.80 0.02 -2.49
C LEU A 65 -2.89 -0.58 -1.43
N VAL A 66 -1.69 -0.97 -1.83
CA VAL A 66 -0.64 -1.43 -0.91
C VAL A 66 0.52 -0.44 -0.95
N LEU A 67 0.93 0.04 0.23
CA LEU A 67 2.15 0.81 0.41
C LEU A 67 3.18 -0.14 1.00
N LEU A 68 4.25 -0.42 0.28
CA LEU A 68 5.19 -1.48 0.62
C LEU A 68 6.60 -0.95 0.83
N ASP A 69 7.07 -1.03 2.08
CA ASP A 69 8.48 -0.80 2.39
C ASP A 69 9.29 -2.01 1.93
N LEU A 70 10.40 -1.79 1.27
CA LEU A 70 11.25 -2.88 0.82
C LEU A 70 12.16 -3.43 1.91
N ASN A 71 12.48 -2.63 2.92
CA ASN A 71 13.43 -3.02 3.96
C ASN A 71 12.69 -3.61 5.18
N LEU A 72 12.20 -4.82 5.03
CA LEU A 72 11.38 -5.49 6.03
C LEU A 72 12.14 -6.65 6.67
N PRO A 73 11.83 -6.96 7.96
CA PRO A 73 12.35 -8.18 8.56
C PRO A 73 11.65 -9.42 8.01
N ARG A 74 12.24 -10.57 8.20
CA ARG A 74 11.74 -11.90 7.80
C ARG A 74 11.64 -12.06 6.30
N MET A 75 10.55 -11.61 5.70
CA MET A 75 10.36 -11.67 4.26
C MET A 75 10.60 -10.29 3.68
N ASP A 76 11.66 -10.16 2.89
CA ASP A 76 12.06 -8.90 2.24
C ASP A 76 10.92 -8.36 1.37
N GLY A 77 10.79 -7.04 1.30
CA GLY A 77 9.76 -6.41 0.48
C GLY A 77 9.83 -6.78 -0.99
N ARG A 78 11.02 -7.06 -1.53
CA ARG A 78 11.15 -7.51 -2.92
C ARG A 78 10.56 -8.89 -3.12
N GLU A 79 10.70 -9.78 -2.14
CA GLU A 79 10.08 -11.10 -2.17
C GLU A 79 8.56 -10.98 -2.09
N VAL A 80 8.07 -10.09 -1.21
CA VAL A 80 6.63 -9.81 -1.11
C VAL A 80 6.09 -9.34 -2.46
N LEU A 81 6.79 -8.39 -3.08
CA LEU A 81 6.37 -7.84 -4.36
C LEU A 81 6.33 -8.91 -5.45
N ALA A 82 7.34 -9.77 -5.49
CA ALA A 82 7.40 -10.86 -6.47
C ALA A 82 6.24 -11.85 -6.29
N GLU A 83 5.98 -12.29 -5.06
CA GLU A 83 4.85 -13.18 -4.77
C GLU A 83 3.51 -12.53 -5.07
N PHE A 84 3.38 -11.28 -4.66
CA PHE A 84 2.18 -10.50 -4.88
C PHE A 84 1.84 -10.39 -6.37
N LYS A 85 2.82 -10.06 -7.19
CA LYS A 85 2.62 -9.86 -8.62
C LYS A 85 2.52 -11.17 -9.41
N SER A 86 2.93 -12.29 -8.83
CA SER A 86 2.76 -13.61 -9.47
C SER A 86 1.41 -14.24 -9.17
N ASP A 87 0.66 -13.72 -8.20
CA ASP A 87 -0.65 -14.25 -7.83
C ASP A 87 -1.73 -13.58 -8.69
N PRO A 88 -2.47 -14.37 -9.50
CA PRO A 88 -3.48 -13.80 -10.40
C PRO A 88 -4.56 -12.99 -9.69
N GLU A 89 -4.87 -13.31 -8.44
CA GLU A 89 -5.91 -12.59 -7.69
C GLU A 89 -5.39 -11.31 -7.05
N LEU A 90 -4.10 -11.26 -6.74
CA LEU A 90 -3.49 -10.13 -6.03
C LEU A 90 -2.83 -9.13 -6.98
N LYS A 91 -2.34 -9.57 -8.12
CA LYS A 91 -1.53 -8.71 -9.01
C LYS A 91 -2.25 -7.46 -9.51
N ARG A 92 -3.58 -7.43 -9.42
CA ARG A 92 -4.37 -6.28 -9.86
C ARG A 92 -4.40 -5.15 -8.84
N ILE A 93 -4.05 -5.42 -7.59
CA ILE A 93 -4.01 -4.39 -6.56
C ILE A 93 -2.78 -3.52 -6.81
N PRO A 94 -2.95 -2.19 -6.94
CA PRO A 94 -1.78 -1.32 -7.16
C PRO A 94 -0.87 -1.31 -5.94
N VAL A 95 0.43 -1.25 -6.21
CA VAL A 95 1.47 -1.21 -5.17
C VAL A 95 2.33 0.02 -5.35
N VAL A 96 2.45 0.81 -4.29
CA VAL A 96 3.41 1.91 -4.21
C VAL A 96 4.56 1.47 -3.32
N VAL A 97 5.76 1.47 -3.85
CA VAL A 97 6.95 1.08 -3.11
C VAL A 97 7.51 2.28 -2.36
N LEU A 98 7.82 2.09 -1.08
CA LEU A 98 8.42 3.12 -0.23
C LEU A 98 9.92 2.90 -0.21
N THR A 99 10.68 3.93 -0.54
CA THR A 99 12.15 3.88 -0.61
C THR A 99 12.78 4.81 0.41
N THR A 100 14.05 4.57 0.73
CA THR A 100 14.80 5.41 1.68
C THR A 100 15.42 6.63 0.99
N SER A 101 15.58 6.60 -0.33
CA SER A 101 16.23 7.68 -1.07
C SER A 101 15.82 7.68 -2.54
N ALA A 102 16.00 8.82 -3.19
CA ALA A 102 15.76 8.93 -4.63
C ALA A 102 16.71 8.02 -5.43
N HIS A 103 17.92 7.79 -4.90
CA HIS A 103 18.90 6.90 -5.55
C HIS A 103 18.37 5.46 -5.55
N GLU A 104 17.83 4.99 -4.43
CA GLU A 104 17.22 3.66 -4.34
C GLU A 104 16.04 3.56 -5.31
N GLU A 105 15.20 4.61 -5.38
CA GLU A 105 14.08 4.65 -6.30
C GLU A 105 14.54 4.48 -7.75
N ASP A 106 15.61 5.18 -8.16
CA ASP A 106 16.15 5.08 -9.51
C ASP A 106 16.61 3.67 -9.84
N ILE A 107 17.27 3.01 -8.89
CA ILE A 107 17.72 1.64 -9.06
C ILE A 107 16.53 0.71 -9.25
N LEU A 108 15.50 0.86 -8.44
CA LEU A 108 14.32 0.00 -8.50
C LEU A 108 13.56 0.17 -9.81
N ARG A 109 13.44 1.40 -10.30
CA ARG A 109 12.80 1.68 -11.59
C ARG A 109 13.55 1.02 -12.75
N ALA A 110 14.88 1.02 -12.67
CA ALA A 110 15.71 0.45 -13.70
C ALA A 110 15.58 -1.07 -13.81
N TYR A 111 15.24 -1.74 -12.72
CA TYR A 111 15.12 -3.20 -12.67
C TYR A 111 13.71 -3.74 -12.85
N ASP A 112 12.75 -2.87 -13.16
CA ASP A 112 11.36 -3.25 -13.40
C ASP A 112 10.81 -4.18 -12.30
N THR A 113 10.63 -3.63 -11.13
CA THR A 113 10.15 -4.38 -9.96
C THR A 113 8.64 -4.63 -9.99
N HIS A 114 7.96 -4.25 -11.05
CA HIS A 114 6.50 -4.34 -11.20
C HIS A 114 5.70 -3.49 -10.20
N ALA A 115 6.34 -2.55 -9.52
CA ALA A 115 5.64 -1.59 -8.69
C ALA A 115 4.93 -0.57 -9.58
N ASN A 116 3.79 -0.10 -9.13
CA ASN A 116 2.99 0.87 -9.87
C ASN A 116 3.48 2.30 -9.70
N ALA A 117 4.07 2.59 -8.55
CA ALA A 117 4.64 3.91 -8.25
C ALA A 117 5.63 3.80 -7.10
N TYR A 118 6.32 4.89 -6.81
CA TYR A 118 7.35 4.95 -5.76
C TYR A 118 7.18 6.23 -4.96
N ILE A 119 7.44 6.14 -3.65
CA ILE A 119 7.51 7.31 -2.78
C ILE A 119 8.81 7.20 -1.98
N THR A 120 9.60 8.28 -1.98
CA THR A 120 10.76 8.37 -1.08
C THR A 120 10.25 8.80 0.30
N LYS A 121 10.61 8.05 1.33
CA LYS A 121 10.20 8.38 2.72
C LYS A 121 10.76 9.75 3.15
N PRO A 122 10.07 10.47 4.03
CA PRO A 122 8.82 10.11 4.69
C PRO A 122 7.59 10.31 3.80
N VAL A 123 6.57 9.49 4.02
CA VAL A 123 5.29 9.65 3.30
C VAL A 123 4.56 10.84 3.89
N ASN A 124 4.23 11.81 3.04
CA ASN A 124 3.36 12.91 3.40
C ASN A 124 2.19 12.97 2.41
N LEU A 125 1.21 13.82 2.70
CA LEU A 125 0.00 13.88 1.87
C LEU A 125 0.31 14.26 0.42
N ASP A 126 1.20 15.23 0.19
CA ASP A 126 1.55 15.65 -1.16
C ASP A 126 2.18 14.52 -1.97
N CYS A 127 3.12 13.79 -1.35
CA CYS A 127 3.76 12.64 -1.99
C CYS A 127 2.75 11.54 -2.28
N PHE A 128 1.85 11.27 -1.33
CA PHE A 128 0.81 10.27 -1.52
C PHE A 128 -0.11 10.64 -2.67
N VAL A 129 -0.60 11.87 -2.70
CA VAL A 129 -1.50 12.33 -3.76
C VAL A 129 -0.83 12.25 -5.13
N LYS A 130 0.44 12.64 -5.20
CA LYS A 130 1.20 12.59 -6.45
C LYS A 130 1.33 11.15 -6.96
N ALA A 131 1.66 10.21 -6.07
CA ALA A 131 1.74 8.80 -6.43
C ALA A 131 0.37 8.24 -6.83
N ALA A 132 -0.68 8.58 -6.09
CA ALA A 132 -2.04 8.13 -6.37
C ALA A 132 -2.53 8.62 -7.74
N LYS A 133 -2.19 9.84 -8.13
CA LYS A 133 -2.56 10.37 -9.44
C LYS A 133 -1.95 9.58 -10.59
N SER A 134 -0.79 8.97 -10.38
CA SER A 134 -0.15 8.13 -11.40
C SER A 134 -0.83 6.77 -11.54
N LEU A 135 -1.70 6.42 -10.60
CA LEU A 135 -2.47 5.17 -10.61
C LEU A 135 -3.87 5.48 -11.12
N GLU A 136 -4.01 5.58 -12.43
CA GLU A 136 -5.21 6.12 -13.07
C GLU A 136 -6.54 5.59 -12.52
N ASN A 137 -6.71 4.27 -12.52
CA ASN A 137 -7.97 3.68 -12.04
C ASN A 137 -8.21 3.91 -10.55
N PHE A 138 -7.14 3.84 -9.76
CA PHE A 138 -7.24 4.11 -8.33
C PHE A 138 -7.61 5.57 -8.08
N TRP A 139 -6.95 6.51 -8.78
CA TRP A 139 -7.22 7.94 -8.63
C TRP A 139 -8.65 8.30 -9.03
N ILE A 140 -9.14 7.77 -10.15
CA ILE A 140 -10.51 8.01 -10.60
C ILE A 140 -11.51 7.54 -9.55
N GLY A 141 -11.30 6.34 -9.00
CA GLY A 141 -12.14 5.84 -7.92
C GLY A 141 -12.09 6.73 -6.69
N LEU A 142 -10.89 7.18 -6.33
CA LEU A 142 -10.65 7.98 -5.14
C LEU A 142 -11.38 9.33 -5.19
N VAL A 143 -11.31 10.02 -6.34
CA VAL A 143 -11.95 11.34 -6.46
C VAL A 143 -13.48 11.28 -6.48
N ARG A 144 -14.04 10.09 -6.62
CA ARG A 144 -15.49 9.87 -6.55
C ARG A 144 -15.96 9.48 -5.17
N LEU A 145 -15.04 9.28 -4.22
CA LEU A 145 -15.41 8.94 -2.85
C LEU A 145 -15.95 10.17 -2.13
N PRO A 146 -16.87 9.97 -1.16
CA PRO A 146 -17.35 11.09 -0.35
C PRO A 146 -16.20 11.74 0.41
N PRO A 147 -16.27 13.05 0.66
CA PRO A 147 -15.27 13.69 1.48
C PRO A 147 -15.25 13.10 2.88
N ARG A 148 -14.08 13.14 3.50
CA ARG A 148 -13.91 12.76 4.89
C ARG A 148 -14.42 13.87 5.79
N ASP A 149 -15.22 13.50 6.77
CA ASP A 149 -15.73 14.46 7.76
C ASP A 149 -14.69 14.80 8.83
#